data_6233d6f001176843007f5295b4dc682a
#
_entry.id   6233d6f001176843007f5295b4dc682a
#
_cell.length_a   1.000
_cell.length_b   1.000
_cell.length_c   1.000
_cell.angle_alpha   90.00
_cell.angle_beta   90.00
_cell.angle_gamma   90.00
#
_symmetry.space_group_name_H-M   'P 1'
#
loop_
_entity.id
_entity.type
_entity.pdbx_description
1 polymer ?
#
loop_
_entity_poly.entity_id
_entity_poly.type
_entity_poly.pdbx_seq_one_letter_code
_entity_poly.pdbx_strand_id
1 'polypeptide(L)'
;MNLRTIGQRDAEYPALLKEVPGPPDRLWLAGKPLEPGPALAVVGTRRASRYGLEAAFWLGRELAASGVTIVSGLAKGIDGAAHRGALAAQGRTVAVMGCGLDISYPARHRDLFDQIAVCGTLVSEYEPGTRPLPYHFPVRNRIIAGMALGVVLVEASVAGGAMITARLAMEFGREVFAVPGAVHSPVSVGPHLMVRDGARLVASADQILDDLGMLRCPPADLPGPELHPDEARVMAVLEAEPLLLDLIARRAGMPASTTAAVLVKLEMAFLVSRRPGGRYAKAVGTAAGLPS
;
A
#
# COMPACT_ATOMS: atom_id res chain seq x y z
N MET A 1 15.06 12.77 13.09
CA MET A 1 14.68 12.74 11.67
C MET A 1 15.21 14.01 11.02
N ASN A 2 15.98 13.91 9.94
CA ASN A 2 16.51 15.08 9.24
C ASN A 2 15.43 15.59 8.24
N LEU A 3 14.91 16.81 8.48
CA LEU A 3 13.90 17.43 7.62
C LEU A 3 14.61 18.35 6.62
N ARG A 4 14.19 18.29 5.36
CA ARG A 4 14.65 19.15 4.28
C ARG A 4 13.45 19.64 3.47
N THR A 5 13.65 20.66 2.68
CA THR A 5 12.61 21.22 1.81
C THR A 5 13.06 21.22 0.37
N ILE A 6 12.09 21.01 -0.53
CA ILE A 6 12.27 21.19 -1.97
C ILE A 6 11.18 22.11 -2.52
N GLY A 7 11.50 22.89 -3.51
CA GLY A 7 10.57 23.74 -4.26
C GLY A 7 10.41 23.24 -5.70
N GLN A 8 9.50 23.85 -6.45
CA GLN A 8 9.18 23.43 -7.83
C GLN A 8 10.38 23.52 -8.80
N ARG A 9 11.43 24.29 -8.47
CA ARG A 9 12.63 24.42 -9.31
C ARG A 9 13.67 23.33 -9.04
N ASP A 10 13.56 22.61 -7.94
CA ASP A 10 14.51 21.57 -7.58
C ASP A 10 14.29 20.33 -8.47
N ALA A 11 15.40 19.67 -8.84
CA ALA A 11 15.37 18.48 -9.68
C ALA A 11 14.64 17.31 -9.02
N GLU A 12 14.60 17.28 -7.69
CA GLU A 12 13.93 16.27 -6.89
C GLU A 12 12.39 16.46 -6.84
N TYR A 13 11.89 17.65 -7.23
CA TYR A 13 10.45 17.89 -7.21
C TYR A 13 9.76 17.06 -8.30
N PRO A 14 8.70 16.28 -7.97
CA PRO A 14 8.06 15.36 -8.93
C PRO A 14 7.53 16.11 -10.16
N ALA A 15 7.97 15.69 -11.34
CA ALA A 15 7.60 16.36 -12.59
C ALA A 15 6.07 16.37 -12.80
N LEU A 16 5.42 15.24 -12.58
CA LEU A 16 3.96 15.12 -12.71
C LEU A 16 3.19 16.05 -11.75
N LEU A 17 3.74 16.31 -10.56
CA LEU A 17 3.11 17.18 -9.58
C LEU A 17 3.18 18.66 -10.00
N LYS A 18 4.11 19.05 -10.88
CA LYS A 18 4.17 20.41 -11.43
C LYS A 18 3.01 20.71 -12.38
N GLU A 19 2.43 19.68 -12.99
CA GLU A 19 1.40 19.79 -14.02
C GLU A 19 -0.01 19.93 -13.46
N VAL A 20 -0.22 19.63 -12.17
CA VAL A 20 -1.57 19.67 -11.58
C VAL A 20 -1.99 21.11 -11.22
N PRO A 21 -3.28 21.42 -11.18
CA PRO A 21 -3.76 22.72 -10.70
C PRO A 21 -3.33 22.98 -9.25
N GLY A 22 -2.65 24.10 -9.01
CA GLY A 22 -2.18 24.51 -7.68
C GLY A 22 -1.16 23.56 -7.06
N PRO A 23 -0.03 23.30 -7.75
CA PRO A 23 1.03 22.46 -7.18
C PRO A 23 1.62 23.15 -5.94
N PRO A 24 2.03 22.39 -4.91
CA PRO A 24 2.68 22.98 -3.75
C PRO A 24 3.94 23.76 -4.12
N ASP A 25 4.10 24.99 -3.64
CA ASP A 25 5.32 25.75 -3.87
C ASP A 25 6.53 25.11 -3.20
N ARG A 26 6.28 24.45 -2.06
CA ARG A 26 7.27 23.78 -1.23
C ARG A 26 6.75 22.45 -0.70
N LEU A 27 7.63 21.48 -0.64
CA LEU A 27 7.41 20.20 0.03
C LEU A 27 8.47 20.00 1.13
N TRP A 28 8.02 19.61 2.29
CA TRP A 28 8.87 19.08 3.36
C TRP A 28 9.10 17.61 3.13
N LEU A 29 10.33 17.16 3.29
CA LEU A 29 10.75 15.78 3.07
C LEU A 29 11.50 15.23 4.28
N ALA A 30 11.32 13.95 4.52
CA ALA A 30 12.14 13.17 5.44
C ALA A 30 12.38 11.77 4.89
N GLY A 31 13.52 11.20 5.19
CA GLY A 31 13.96 9.90 4.68
C GLY A 31 14.76 10.00 3.39
N LYS A 32 14.60 9.02 2.51
CA LYS A 32 15.34 8.94 1.25
C LYS A 32 14.94 10.06 0.27
N PRO A 33 15.82 10.43 -0.68
CA PRO A 33 15.45 11.33 -1.76
C PRO A 33 14.27 10.80 -2.59
N LEU A 34 13.48 11.73 -3.18
CA LEU A 34 12.52 11.39 -4.21
C LEU A 34 13.29 11.12 -5.52
N GLU A 35 13.36 9.86 -5.88
CA GLU A 35 14.05 9.45 -7.09
C GLU A 35 13.11 9.55 -8.31
N PRO A 36 13.63 9.97 -9.48
CA PRO A 36 12.89 9.89 -10.72
C PRO A 36 12.46 8.45 -11.01
N GLY A 37 11.30 8.29 -11.60
CA GLY A 37 10.80 6.97 -11.99
C GLY A 37 9.28 6.88 -11.93
N PRO A 38 8.72 5.75 -12.37
CA PRO A 38 7.29 5.55 -12.34
C PRO A 38 6.77 5.48 -10.90
N ALA A 39 5.65 6.13 -10.67
CA ALA A 39 4.97 6.11 -9.38
C ALA A 39 3.49 5.82 -9.57
N LEU A 40 2.92 5.01 -8.70
CA LEU A 40 1.50 4.69 -8.65
C LEU A 40 0.95 4.95 -7.25
N ALA A 41 -0.20 5.58 -7.19
CA ALA A 41 -0.89 5.76 -5.94
C ALA A 41 -1.77 4.54 -5.64
N VAL A 42 -1.68 3.98 -4.44
CA VAL A 42 -2.58 2.92 -3.97
C VAL A 42 -3.38 3.46 -2.80
N VAL A 43 -4.70 3.57 -2.99
CA VAL A 43 -5.57 4.25 -2.03
C VAL A 43 -6.84 3.45 -1.76
N GLY A 44 -7.47 3.74 -0.60
CA GLY A 44 -8.74 3.12 -0.29
C GLY A 44 -9.29 3.48 1.09
N THR A 45 -10.26 2.70 1.52
CA THR A 45 -10.96 2.93 2.78
C THR A 45 -10.07 2.70 3.99
N ARG A 46 -10.32 3.50 5.05
CA ARG A 46 -9.70 3.30 6.38
C ARG A 46 -10.26 2.09 7.14
N ARG A 47 -11.42 1.57 6.71
CA ARG A 47 -12.10 0.41 7.26
C ARG A 47 -12.14 -0.69 6.21
N ALA A 48 -10.95 -1.09 5.77
CA ALA A 48 -10.78 -2.11 4.75
C ALA A 48 -11.24 -3.49 5.24
N SER A 49 -11.80 -4.26 4.33
CA SER A 49 -12.01 -5.67 4.54
C SER A 49 -10.66 -6.41 4.56
N ARG A 50 -10.68 -7.66 5.01
CA ARG A 50 -9.48 -8.49 4.94
C ARG A 50 -9.00 -8.64 3.49
N TYR A 51 -9.93 -8.89 2.56
CA TYR A 51 -9.64 -8.95 1.13
C TYR A 51 -8.94 -7.67 0.63
N GLY A 52 -9.48 -6.50 0.97
CA GLY A 52 -8.90 -5.23 0.57
C GLY A 52 -7.48 -5.02 1.13
N LEU A 53 -7.23 -5.42 2.38
CA LEU A 53 -5.90 -5.34 2.98
C LEU A 53 -4.91 -6.27 2.26
N GLU A 54 -5.30 -7.52 2.00
CA GLU A 54 -4.50 -8.51 1.28
C GLU A 54 -4.20 -8.02 -0.16
N ALA A 55 -5.22 -7.52 -0.87
CA ALA A 55 -5.07 -6.99 -2.23
C ALA A 55 -4.14 -5.76 -2.28
N ALA A 56 -4.29 -4.81 -1.36
CA ALA A 56 -3.45 -3.62 -1.29
C ALA A 56 -1.99 -3.96 -0.96
N PHE A 57 -1.76 -4.88 -0.02
CA PHE A 57 -0.43 -5.36 0.31
C PHE A 57 0.22 -6.04 -0.89
N TRP A 58 -0.49 -6.96 -1.51
CA TRP A 58 0.01 -7.71 -2.67
C TRP A 58 0.31 -6.80 -3.86
N LEU A 59 -0.61 -5.92 -4.25
CA LEU A 59 -0.38 -4.95 -5.33
C LEU A 59 0.78 -4.01 -5.01
N GLY A 60 0.87 -3.50 -3.78
CA GLY A 60 1.98 -2.67 -3.34
C GLY A 60 3.33 -3.38 -3.44
N ARG A 61 3.37 -4.68 -3.10
CA ARG A 61 4.56 -5.51 -3.19
C ARG A 61 4.98 -5.77 -4.63
N GLU A 62 4.07 -6.25 -5.48
CA GLU A 62 4.37 -6.65 -6.87
C GLU A 62 4.77 -5.43 -7.72
N LEU A 63 4.05 -4.31 -7.56
CA LEU A 63 4.38 -3.06 -8.25
C LEU A 63 5.74 -2.51 -7.79
N ALA A 64 6.01 -2.53 -6.50
CA ALA A 64 7.29 -2.06 -5.96
C ALA A 64 8.46 -2.97 -6.39
N ALA A 65 8.25 -4.29 -6.45
CA ALA A 65 9.20 -5.27 -6.98
C ALA A 65 9.53 -5.01 -8.46
N SER A 66 8.56 -4.49 -9.22
CA SER A 66 8.73 -4.08 -10.62
C SER A 66 9.35 -2.67 -10.77
N GLY A 67 9.88 -2.08 -9.70
CA GLY A 67 10.55 -0.77 -9.73
C GLY A 67 9.60 0.44 -9.66
N VAL A 68 8.30 0.24 -9.44
CA VAL A 68 7.33 1.32 -9.28
C VAL A 68 7.36 1.87 -7.86
N THR A 69 7.39 3.18 -7.72
CA THR A 69 7.26 3.84 -6.41
C THR A 69 5.79 3.83 -5.96
N ILE A 70 5.52 3.28 -4.78
CA ILE A 70 4.17 3.29 -4.21
C ILE A 70 3.93 4.58 -3.44
N VAL A 71 2.97 5.37 -3.90
CA VAL A 71 2.55 6.61 -3.25
C VAL A 71 1.25 6.37 -2.50
N SER A 72 1.15 6.79 -1.24
CA SER A 72 -0.11 6.73 -0.51
C SER A 72 -0.14 7.72 0.66
N GLY A 73 -1.21 7.71 1.43
CA GLY A 73 -1.45 8.71 2.48
C GLY A 73 -1.18 8.26 3.90
N LEU A 74 -0.58 7.10 4.11
CA LEU A 74 -0.31 6.51 5.43
C LEU A 74 -1.56 6.36 6.32
N ALA A 75 -2.76 6.45 5.75
CA ALA A 75 -3.99 6.22 6.49
C ALA A 75 -4.12 4.76 6.93
N LYS A 76 -5.00 4.49 7.92
CA LYS A 76 -5.36 3.12 8.27
C LYS A 76 -5.97 2.41 7.04
N GLY A 77 -5.91 1.09 7.04
CA GLY A 77 -6.51 0.27 5.98
C GLY A 77 -5.62 0.18 4.76
N ILE A 78 -6.17 0.48 3.60
CA ILE A 78 -5.53 0.25 2.29
C ILE A 78 -4.17 0.94 2.17
N ASP A 79 -4.06 2.20 2.55
CA ASP A 79 -2.81 2.96 2.45
C ASP A 79 -1.68 2.28 3.22
N GLY A 80 -1.95 1.93 4.49
CA GLY A 80 -0.96 1.25 5.32
C GLY A 80 -0.57 -0.12 4.80
N ALA A 81 -1.51 -0.88 4.21
CA ALA A 81 -1.23 -2.18 3.61
C ALA A 81 -0.35 -2.05 2.37
N ALA A 82 -0.63 -1.06 1.51
CA ALA A 82 0.17 -0.79 0.31
C ALA A 82 1.63 -0.42 0.65
N HIS A 83 1.83 0.47 1.64
CA HIS A 83 3.17 0.81 2.11
C HIS A 83 3.93 -0.40 2.66
N ARG A 84 3.27 -1.26 3.46
CA ARG A 84 3.87 -2.50 3.96
C ARG A 84 4.25 -3.45 2.83
N GLY A 85 3.41 -3.55 1.80
CA GLY A 85 3.72 -4.33 0.60
C GLY A 85 4.99 -3.84 -0.08
N ALA A 86 5.10 -2.53 -0.34
CA ALA A 86 6.28 -1.94 -0.95
C ALA A 86 7.54 -2.15 -0.11
N LEU A 87 7.46 -1.97 1.22
CA LEU A 87 8.59 -2.22 2.13
C LEU A 87 8.99 -3.70 2.16
N ALA A 88 8.02 -4.62 2.11
CA ALA A 88 8.29 -6.06 2.05
C ALA A 88 9.02 -6.47 0.75
N ALA A 89 8.83 -5.73 -0.33
CA ALA A 89 9.58 -5.88 -1.58
C ALA A 89 10.93 -5.13 -1.56
N GLN A 90 11.30 -4.48 -0.45
CA GLN A 90 12.44 -3.56 -0.38
C GLN A 90 12.39 -2.45 -1.45
N GLY A 91 11.19 -2.20 -1.96
CA GLY A 91 10.93 -1.21 -3.00
C GLY A 91 10.70 0.19 -2.45
N ARG A 92 10.52 1.13 -3.36
CA ARG A 92 10.34 2.54 -3.02
C ARG A 92 8.90 2.83 -2.59
N THR A 93 8.75 3.60 -1.52
CA THR A 93 7.43 4.08 -1.11
C THR A 93 7.49 5.52 -0.58
N VAL A 94 6.46 6.29 -0.91
CA VAL A 94 6.30 7.69 -0.54
C VAL A 94 4.99 7.87 0.22
N ALA A 95 5.10 8.29 1.48
CA ALA A 95 3.93 8.61 2.28
C ALA A 95 3.70 10.13 2.30
N VAL A 96 2.61 10.56 1.68
CA VAL A 96 2.21 11.97 1.70
C VAL A 96 1.39 12.24 2.96
N MET A 97 1.79 13.21 3.77
CA MET A 97 1.19 13.50 5.06
C MET A 97 0.24 14.71 4.99
N GLY A 98 -0.79 14.71 5.82
CA GLY A 98 -1.71 15.85 6.01
C GLY A 98 -1.40 16.65 7.27
N CYS A 99 -0.15 16.64 7.74
CA CYS A 99 0.36 17.35 8.91
C CYS A 99 1.88 17.52 8.79
N GLY A 100 2.48 18.26 9.71
CA GLY A 100 3.95 18.35 9.79
C GLY A 100 4.61 16.98 9.96
N LEU A 101 5.79 16.80 9.38
CA LEU A 101 6.51 15.50 9.38
C LEU A 101 7.10 15.13 10.75
N ASP A 102 7.09 16.02 11.70
CA ASP A 102 7.42 15.79 13.11
C ASP A 102 6.29 15.10 13.89
N ILE A 103 5.11 14.96 13.28
CA ILE A 103 3.92 14.35 13.87
C ILE A 103 3.58 13.03 13.16
N SER A 104 3.77 11.90 13.86
CA SER A 104 3.32 10.60 13.38
C SER A 104 1.79 10.46 13.47
N TYR A 105 1.12 10.50 12.34
CA TYR A 105 -0.34 10.35 12.25
C TYR A 105 -0.73 9.35 11.14
N PRO A 106 -1.64 8.40 11.41
CA PRO A 106 -2.28 8.11 12.70
C PRO A 106 -1.31 7.45 13.70
N ALA A 107 -1.47 7.68 14.99
CA ALA A 107 -0.57 7.17 16.03
C ALA A 107 -0.37 5.65 16.00
N ARG A 108 -1.39 4.89 15.54
CA ARG A 108 -1.29 3.43 15.37
C ARG A 108 -0.35 2.99 14.24
N HIS A 109 0.05 3.89 13.36
CA HIS A 109 1.01 3.64 12.27
C HIS A 109 2.40 4.19 12.58
N ARG A 110 2.71 4.43 13.86
CA ARG A 110 4.01 4.96 14.26
C ARG A 110 5.15 4.10 13.74
N ASP A 111 5.07 2.79 13.93
CA ASP A 111 6.10 1.87 13.44
C ASP A 111 6.28 1.93 11.93
N LEU A 112 5.17 2.03 11.17
CA LEU A 112 5.21 2.16 9.71
C LEU A 112 5.75 3.53 9.28
N PHE A 113 5.38 4.59 10.00
CA PHE A 113 5.92 5.93 9.79
C PHE A 113 7.43 5.94 9.98
N ASP A 114 7.93 5.36 11.07
CA ASP A 114 9.36 5.28 11.38
C ASP A 114 10.11 4.43 10.33
N GLN A 115 9.53 3.30 9.88
CA GLN A 115 10.09 2.48 8.80
C GLN A 115 10.17 3.25 7.49
N ILE A 116 9.13 3.98 7.10
CA ILE A 116 9.13 4.79 5.86
C ILE A 116 10.15 5.94 5.98
N ALA A 117 10.31 6.52 7.16
CA ALA A 117 11.32 7.56 7.39
C ALA A 117 12.76 7.05 7.20
N VAL A 118 12.99 5.74 7.32
CA VAL A 118 14.32 5.11 7.12
C VAL A 118 14.46 4.54 5.71
N CYS A 119 13.46 3.79 5.25
CA CYS A 119 13.54 3.00 4.02
C CYS A 119 12.87 3.65 2.80
N GLY A 120 12.02 4.65 3.01
CA GLY A 120 11.24 5.36 1.99
C GLY A 120 11.34 6.88 2.16
N THR A 121 10.27 7.58 1.77
CA THR A 121 10.20 9.04 1.87
C THR A 121 8.85 9.48 2.48
N LEU A 122 8.93 10.34 3.47
CA LEU A 122 7.77 11.08 3.98
C LEU A 122 7.74 12.45 3.29
N VAL A 123 6.56 12.86 2.85
CA VAL A 123 6.34 14.12 2.13
C VAL A 123 5.19 14.88 2.79
N SER A 124 5.32 16.19 2.95
CA SER A 124 4.23 17.06 3.40
C SER A 124 4.34 18.45 2.79
N GLU A 125 3.21 19.06 2.50
CA GLU A 125 3.09 20.49 2.19
C GLU A 125 3.11 21.36 3.46
N TYR A 126 2.82 20.73 4.61
CA TYR A 126 2.68 21.41 5.89
C TYR A 126 4.00 21.50 6.64
N GLU A 127 4.24 22.67 7.24
CA GLU A 127 5.43 22.92 8.07
C GLU A 127 5.45 22.02 9.32
N PRO A 128 6.64 21.71 9.86
CA PRO A 128 6.77 21.05 11.15
C PRO A 128 5.95 21.77 12.24
N GLY A 129 5.34 21.01 13.14
CA GLY A 129 4.42 21.53 14.16
C GLY A 129 2.95 21.64 13.70
N THR A 130 2.66 21.53 12.40
CA THR A 130 1.28 21.60 11.89
C THR A 130 0.48 20.37 12.29
N ARG A 131 -0.56 20.55 13.09
CA ARG A 131 -1.42 19.45 13.57
C ARG A 131 -2.26 18.83 12.44
N PRO A 132 -2.61 17.53 12.53
CA PRO A 132 -3.49 16.86 11.58
C PRO A 132 -4.94 17.35 11.75
N LEU A 133 -5.40 18.22 10.87
CA LEU A 133 -6.77 18.72 10.84
C LEU A 133 -7.58 17.99 9.76
N PRO A 134 -8.90 17.75 9.96
CA PRO A 134 -9.71 16.97 9.03
C PRO A 134 -9.68 17.45 7.58
N TYR A 135 -9.66 18.76 7.36
CA TYR A 135 -9.63 19.38 6.03
C TYR A 135 -8.26 19.27 5.34
N HIS A 136 -7.18 19.02 6.04
CA HIS A 136 -5.86 18.80 5.44
C HIS A 136 -5.80 17.53 4.58
N PHE A 137 -6.56 16.49 4.95
CA PHE A 137 -6.50 15.21 4.25
C PHE A 137 -7.07 15.26 2.83
N PRO A 138 -8.27 15.85 2.57
CA PRO A 138 -8.75 16.07 1.20
C PRO A 138 -7.79 16.94 0.37
N VAL A 139 -7.26 18.02 0.95
CA VAL A 139 -6.31 18.91 0.28
C VAL A 139 -5.04 18.16 -0.12
N ARG A 140 -4.48 17.37 0.80
CA ARG A 140 -3.28 16.58 0.56
C ARG A 140 -3.47 15.55 -0.57
N ASN A 141 -4.69 15.03 -0.79
CA ASN A 141 -4.94 13.99 -1.79
C ASN A 141 -4.57 14.43 -3.22
N ARG A 142 -4.58 15.74 -3.53
CA ARG A 142 -4.10 16.25 -4.82
C ARG A 142 -2.62 15.97 -5.06
N ILE A 143 -1.85 15.94 -3.98
CA ILE A 143 -0.42 15.61 -4.06
C ILE A 143 -0.23 14.12 -4.35
N ILE A 144 -1.02 13.24 -3.72
CA ILE A 144 -0.99 11.80 -3.98
C ILE A 144 -1.31 11.52 -5.46
N ALA A 145 -2.43 12.06 -5.96
CA ALA A 145 -2.84 11.89 -7.35
C ALA A 145 -1.84 12.55 -8.32
N GLY A 146 -1.34 13.73 -7.97
CA GLY A 146 -0.42 14.51 -8.81
C GLY A 146 0.97 13.92 -8.94
N MET A 147 1.45 13.16 -7.96
CA MET A 147 2.76 12.51 -8.01
C MET A 147 2.77 11.22 -8.82
N ALA A 148 1.59 10.67 -9.17
CA ALA A 148 1.45 9.34 -9.71
C ALA A 148 1.04 9.34 -11.19
N LEU A 149 1.48 8.34 -11.95
CA LEU A 149 1.00 8.04 -13.31
C LEU A 149 -0.46 7.58 -13.30
N GLY A 150 -0.87 6.95 -12.22
CA GLY A 150 -2.23 6.47 -12.01
C GLY A 150 -2.54 6.18 -10.56
N VAL A 151 -3.83 5.99 -10.28
CA VAL A 151 -4.36 5.70 -8.95
C VAL A 151 -5.05 4.33 -8.95
N VAL A 152 -4.62 3.44 -8.09
CA VAL A 152 -5.24 2.14 -7.84
C VAL A 152 -6.21 2.28 -6.65
N LEU A 153 -7.50 2.20 -6.93
CA LEU A 153 -8.57 2.22 -5.93
C LEU A 153 -8.94 0.79 -5.54
N VAL A 154 -8.58 0.38 -4.32
CA VAL A 154 -8.78 -1.01 -3.87
C VAL A 154 -10.17 -1.21 -3.27
N GLU A 155 -10.52 -0.45 -2.26
CA GLU A 155 -11.84 -0.44 -1.64
C GLU A 155 -12.20 0.99 -1.23
N ALA A 156 -13.43 1.41 -1.51
CA ALA A 156 -13.95 2.71 -1.10
C ALA A 156 -15.48 2.72 -1.03
N SER A 157 -16.03 3.39 -0.04
CA SER A 157 -17.43 3.82 -0.09
C SER A 157 -17.56 5.04 -1.00
N VAL A 158 -18.75 5.28 -1.52
CA VAL A 158 -19.05 6.38 -2.47
C VAL A 158 -18.60 7.76 -1.97
N ALA A 159 -18.81 8.03 -0.68
CA ALA A 159 -18.42 9.29 -0.03
C ALA A 159 -17.04 9.23 0.63
N GLY A 160 -16.25 8.19 0.36
CA GLY A 160 -14.94 7.98 0.98
C GLY A 160 -13.87 8.93 0.45
N GLY A 161 -12.89 9.29 1.29
CA GLY A 161 -11.77 10.15 0.90
C GLY A 161 -10.93 9.61 -0.26
N ALA A 162 -10.85 8.30 -0.43
CA ALA A 162 -10.15 7.67 -1.56
C ALA A 162 -10.82 7.95 -2.90
N MET A 163 -12.15 8.12 -2.93
CA MET A 163 -12.88 8.54 -4.13
C MET A 163 -12.49 9.94 -4.57
N ILE A 164 -12.14 10.84 -3.62
CA ILE A 164 -11.62 12.16 -3.94
C ILE A 164 -10.30 12.03 -4.70
N THR A 165 -9.40 11.18 -4.21
CA THR A 165 -8.10 10.94 -4.87
C THR A 165 -8.27 10.36 -6.28
N ALA A 166 -9.18 9.40 -6.45
CA ALA A 166 -9.46 8.79 -7.76
C ALA A 166 -10.05 9.81 -8.75
N ARG A 167 -10.99 10.65 -8.31
CA ARG A 167 -11.55 11.72 -9.16
C ARG A 167 -10.51 12.76 -9.54
N LEU A 168 -9.69 13.21 -8.58
CA LEU A 168 -8.59 14.14 -8.88
C LEU A 168 -7.60 13.51 -9.88
N ALA A 169 -7.34 12.23 -9.81
CA ALA A 169 -6.51 11.54 -10.80
C ALA A 169 -7.12 11.66 -12.21
N MET A 170 -8.42 11.38 -12.37
CA MET A 170 -9.11 11.55 -13.66
C MET A 170 -9.06 13.02 -14.15
N GLU A 171 -9.29 13.98 -13.25
CA GLU A 171 -9.21 15.42 -13.56
C GLU A 171 -7.81 15.85 -14.02
N PHE A 172 -6.77 15.20 -13.50
CA PHE A 172 -5.37 15.45 -13.87
C PHE A 172 -4.91 14.63 -15.09
N GLY A 173 -5.82 13.89 -15.75
CA GLY A 173 -5.50 13.03 -16.88
C GLY A 173 -4.61 11.83 -16.49
N ARG A 174 -4.70 11.37 -15.25
CA ARG A 174 -3.99 10.17 -14.76
C ARG A 174 -4.89 8.94 -14.90
N GLU A 175 -4.27 7.79 -15.13
CA GLU A 175 -5.01 6.54 -15.19
C GLU A 175 -5.65 6.20 -13.84
N VAL A 176 -6.84 5.61 -13.87
CA VAL A 176 -7.49 5.09 -12.67
C VAL A 176 -7.78 3.61 -12.84
N PHE A 177 -7.29 2.84 -11.88
CA PHE A 177 -7.46 1.40 -11.80
C PHE A 177 -8.36 1.06 -10.62
N ALA A 178 -9.30 0.14 -10.82
CA ALA A 178 -10.23 -0.27 -9.78
C ALA A 178 -10.12 -1.79 -9.55
N VAL A 179 -9.88 -2.16 -8.29
CA VAL A 179 -9.82 -3.57 -7.90
C VAL A 179 -11.25 -4.11 -7.76
N PRO A 180 -11.59 -5.26 -8.38
CA PRO A 180 -12.90 -5.85 -8.26
C PRO A 180 -13.20 -6.31 -6.84
N GLY A 181 -14.45 -6.25 -6.44
CA GLY A 181 -14.92 -6.74 -5.14
C GLY A 181 -16.33 -7.28 -5.22
N ALA A 182 -16.80 -7.87 -4.12
CA ALA A 182 -18.15 -8.45 -4.06
C ALA A 182 -19.22 -7.37 -4.25
N VAL A 183 -20.21 -7.64 -5.09
CA VAL A 183 -21.30 -6.69 -5.45
C VAL A 183 -22.12 -6.23 -4.24
N HIS A 184 -22.19 -7.06 -3.19
CA HIS A 184 -22.92 -6.73 -1.95
C HIS A 184 -22.04 -6.00 -0.90
N SER A 185 -20.75 -5.82 -1.19
CA SER A 185 -19.86 -5.15 -0.25
C SER A 185 -19.97 -3.63 -0.37
N PRO A 186 -20.29 -2.91 0.71
CA PRO A 186 -20.42 -1.45 0.67
C PRO A 186 -19.10 -0.74 0.34
N VAL A 187 -17.95 -1.39 0.55
CA VAL A 187 -16.63 -0.85 0.21
C VAL A 187 -16.21 -1.17 -1.22
N SER A 188 -16.96 -2.01 -1.95
CA SER A 188 -16.71 -2.26 -3.37
C SER A 188 -17.51 -1.30 -4.27
N VAL A 189 -18.51 -0.59 -3.72
CA VAL A 189 -19.37 0.32 -4.51
C VAL A 189 -18.57 1.44 -5.16
N GLY A 190 -17.58 2.01 -4.43
CA GLY A 190 -16.71 3.06 -4.98
C GLY A 190 -15.92 2.60 -6.20
N PRO A 191 -15.12 1.52 -6.12
CA PRO A 191 -14.46 0.94 -7.28
C PRO A 191 -15.40 0.61 -8.45
N HIS A 192 -16.57 0.02 -8.19
CA HIS A 192 -17.54 -0.30 -9.24
C HIS A 192 -18.06 0.96 -9.96
N LEU A 193 -18.32 2.05 -9.22
CA LEU A 193 -18.70 3.33 -9.82
C LEU A 193 -17.56 3.89 -10.67
N MET A 194 -16.33 3.85 -10.19
CA MET A 194 -15.17 4.34 -10.97
C MET A 194 -14.99 3.55 -12.27
N VAL A 195 -15.22 2.22 -12.27
CA VAL A 195 -15.23 1.41 -13.50
C VAL A 195 -16.30 1.91 -14.49
N ARG A 196 -17.50 2.22 -14.01
CA ARG A 196 -18.57 2.80 -14.84
C ARG A 196 -18.21 4.19 -15.39
N ASP A 197 -17.40 4.93 -14.64
CA ASP A 197 -16.92 6.27 -15.02
C ASP A 197 -15.64 6.21 -15.90
N GLY A 198 -15.19 4.99 -16.28
CA GLY A 198 -14.07 4.78 -17.20
C GLY A 198 -12.78 4.28 -16.57
N ALA A 199 -12.73 4.01 -15.26
CA ALA A 199 -11.57 3.39 -14.65
C ALA A 199 -11.39 1.95 -15.15
N ARG A 200 -10.13 1.51 -15.31
CA ARG A 200 -9.82 0.15 -15.74
C ARG A 200 -9.95 -0.82 -14.58
N LEU A 201 -10.67 -1.91 -14.79
CA LEU A 201 -10.75 -3.00 -13.82
C LEU A 201 -9.44 -3.79 -13.88
N VAL A 202 -8.82 -4.01 -12.71
CA VAL A 202 -7.55 -4.74 -12.60
C VAL A 202 -7.58 -5.78 -11.50
N ALA A 203 -7.10 -6.97 -11.82
CA ALA A 203 -6.98 -8.09 -10.91
C ALA A 203 -5.52 -8.47 -10.61
N SER A 204 -4.55 -7.84 -11.25
CA SER A 204 -3.12 -8.09 -11.04
C SER A 204 -2.26 -6.84 -11.24
N ALA A 205 -1.06 -6.84 -10.68
CA ALA A 205 -0.06 -5.81 -10.93
C ALA A 205 0.38 -5.79 -12.40
N ASP A 206 0.45 -6.96 -13.02
CA ASP A 206 0.82 -7.11 -14.44
C ASP A 206 -0.12 -6.34 -15.35
N GLN A 207 -1.45 -6.42 -15.11
CA GLN A 207 -2.43 -5.67 -15.92
C GLN A 207 -2.21 -4.15 -15.80
N ILE A 208 -1.85 -3.67 -14.61
CA ILE A 208 -1.54 -2.25 -14.39
C ILE A 208 -0.28 -1.85 -15.17
N LEU A 209 0.77 -2.68 -15.12
CA LEU A 209 2.01 -2.42 -15.84
C LEU A 209 1.81 -2.46 -17.36
N ASP A 210 1.08 -3.45 -17.87
CA ASP A 210 0.75 -3.58 -19.29
C ASP A 210 -0.06 -2.36 -19.79
N ASP A 211 -1.05 -1.93 -19.04
CA ASP A 211 -1.89 -0.77 -19.34
C ASP A 211 -1.10 0.56 -19.36
N LEU A 212 -0.04 0.64 -18.59
CA LEU A 212 0.86 1.80 -18.56
C LEU A 212 2.02 1.69 -19.58
N GLY A 213 2.07 0.60 -20.37
CA GLY A 213 3.16 0.35 -21.32
C GLY A 213 4.52 0.14 -20.65
N MET A 214 4.52 -0.30 -19.39
CA MET A 214 5.73 -0.53 -18.63
C MET A 214 6.25 -1.94 -18.85
N LEU A 215 7.57 -2.05 -19.09
CA LEU A 215 8.23 -3.35 -19.14
C LEU A 215 8.20 -4.00 -17.75
N ARG A 216 7.82 -5.26 -17.71
CA ARG A 216 7.98 -6.06 -16.50
C ARG A 216 9.46 -6.21 -16.20
N CYS A 217 9.91 -5.71 -15.09
CA CYS A 217 11.11 -6.24 -14.50
C CYS A 217 10.77 -7.65 -14.02
N PRO A 218 11.46 -8.71 -14.49
CA PRO A 218 11.27 -10.01 -13.85
C PRO A 218 11.43 -9.79 -12.35
N PRO A 219 10.55 -10.38 -11.51
CA PRO A 219 10.73 -10.25 -10.08
C PRO A 219 12.16 -10.69 -9.79
N ALA A 220 13.01 -9.76 -9.36
CA ALA A 220 14.24 -10.14 -8.74
C ALA A 220 13.86 -11.18 -7.70
N ASP A 221 14.63 -12.26 -7.55
CA ASP A 221 14.44 -13.19 -6.44
C ASP A 221 14.48 -12.34 -5.16
N LEU A 222 13.31 -11.80 -4.80
CA LEU A 222 13.19 -10.99 -3.61
C LEU A 222 13.53 -11.93 -2.46
N PRO A 223 14.56 -11.65 -1.68
CA PRO A 223 14.79 -12.43 -0.49
C PRO A 223 13.47 -12.45 0.28
N GLY A 224 12.99 -13.66 0.55
CA GLY A 224 11.82 -13.81 1.41
C GLY A 224 12.05 -13.01 2.70
N PRO A 225 11.02 -12.56 3.39
CA PRO A 225 11.19 -11.86 4.65
C PRO A 225 12.08 -12.72 5.56
N GLU A 226 13.05 -12.10 6.23
CA GLU A 226 13.83 -12.77 7.25
C GLU A 226 12.87 -13.23 8.35
N LEU A 227 12.57 -14.51 8.36
CA LEU A 227 11.67 -15.12 9.33
C LEU A 227 12.47 -15.54 10.58
N HIS A 228 11.93 -15.19 11.73
CA HIS A 228 12.42 -15.80 12.97
C HIS A 228 12.32 -17.35 12.87
N PRO A 229 13.21 -18.14 13.50
CA PRO A 229 13.18 -19.61 13.40
C PRO A 229 11.80 -20.23 13.64
N ASP A 230 11.02 -19.71 14.58
CA ASP A 230 9.67 -20.19 14.86
C ASP A 230 8.66 -19.82 13.76
N GLU A 231 8.82 -18.66 13.15
CA GLU A 231 8.01 -18.22 11.99
C GLU A 231 8.29 -19.09 10.77
N ALA A 232 9.57 -19.40 10.53
CA ALA A 232 9.98 -20.30 9.45
C ALA A 232 9.39 -21.71 9.63
N ARG A 233 9.37 -22.23 10.87
CA ARG A 233 8.75 -23.53 11.20
C ARG A 233 7.27 -23.55 10.90
N VAL A 234 6.55 -22.49 11.29
CA VAL A 234 5.10 -22.37 11.01
C VAL A 234 4.85 -22.24 9.51
N MET A 235 5.64 -21.42 8.81
CA MET A 235 5.52 -21.25 7.36
C MET A 235 5.81 -22.53 6.58
N ALA A 236 6.75 -23.36 7.05
CA ALA A 236 7.09 -24.62 6.40
C ALA A 236 5.97 -25.67 6.44
N VAL A 237 5.12 -25.63 7.48
CA VAL A 237 4.02 -26.60 7.62
C VAL A 237 2.70 -26.13 7.03
N LEU A 238 2.60 -24.84 6.66
CA LEU A 238 1.43 -24.30 5.97
C LEU A 238 1.48 -24.67 4.48
N GLU A 239 0.48 -25.42 4.06
CA GLU A 239 0.27 -25.87 2.68
C GLU A 239 -0.78 -25.01 1.96
N ALA A 240 -1.17 -25.42 0.76
CA ALA A 240 -2.25 -24.77 -0.01
C ALA A 240 -3.62 -24.93 0.70
N GLU A 241 -3.83 -26.05 1.42
CA GLU A 241 -5.05 -26.27 2.19
C GLU A 241 -4.98 -25.58 3.56
N PRO A 242 -6.06 -24.86 3.96
CA PRO A 242 -6.10 -24.21 5.26
C PRO A 242 -6.11 -25.20 6.43
N LEU A 243 -5.19 -25.02 7.39
CA LEU A 243 -4.99 -25.88 8.56
C LEU A 243 -5.51 -25.21 9.84
N LEU A 244 -5.98 -26.04 10.78
CA LEU A 244 -6.31 -25.60 12.14
C LEU A 244 -5.04 -25.34 12.95
N LEU A 245 -5.10 -24.43 13.92
CA LEU A 245 -3.99 -24.08 14.81
C LEU A 245 -3.34 -25.31 15.44
N ASP A 246 -4.15 -26.22 15.99
CA ASP A 246 -3.64 -27.41 16.69
C ASP A 246 -2.85 -28.34 15.75
N LEU A 247 -3.26 -28.43 14.49
CA LEU A 247 -2.55 -29.22 13.49
C LEU A 247 -1.23 -28.56 13.10
N ILE A 248 -1.23 -27.22 12.95
CA ILE A 248 -0.01 -26.44 12.71
C ILE A 248 0.97 -26.61 13.87
N ALA A 249 0.50 -26.44 15.11
CA ALA A 249 1.32 -26.59 16.31
C ALA A 249 1.97 -27.98 16.38
N ARG A 250 1.19 -29.03 16.11
CA ARG A 250 1.68 -30.43 16.10
C ARG A 250 2.72 -30.64 15.01
N ARG A 251 2.46 -30.19 13.77
CA ARG A 251 3.39 -30.37 12.64
C ARG A 251 4.66 -29.52 12.79
N ALA A 252 4.56 -28.30 13.35
CA ALA A 252 5.70 -27.44 13.62
C ALA A 252 6.51 -27.87 14.87
N GLY A 253 6.00 -28.81 15.66
CA GLY A 253 6.65 -29.26 16.91
C GLY A 253 6.71 -28.14 17.96
N MET A 254 5.65 -27.32 18.05
CA MET A 254 5.60 -26.12 18.91
C MET A 254 4.38 -26.14 19.83
N PRO A 255 4.47 -25.52 21.02
CA PRO A 255 3.30 -25.34 21.88
C PRO A 255 2.20 -24.50 21.16
N ALA A 256 0.94 -24.84 21.40
CA ALA A 256 -0.20 -24.14 20.76
C ALA A 256 -0.21 -22.63 21.06
N SER A 257 0.17 -22.23 22.27
CA SER A 257 0.27 -20.81 22.67
C SER A 257 1.34 -20.05 21.86
N THR A 258 2.52 -20.65 21.68
CA THR A 258 3.60 -20.08 20.88
C THR A 258 3.20 -20.02 19.40
N THR A 259 2.60 -21.11 18.88
CA THR A 259 2.09 -21.15 17.51
C THR A 259 1.04 -20.07 17.26
N ALA A 260 0.13 -19.85 18.21
CA ALA A 260 -0.88 -18.78 18.10
C ALA A 260 -0.24 -17.39 18.02
N ALA A 261 0.75 -17.11 18.87
CA ALA A 261 1.47 -15.85 18.86
C ALA A 261 2.24 -15.63 17.54
N VAL A 262 2.87 -16.67 17.02
CA VAL A 262 3.58 -16.65 15.74
C VAL A 262 2.59 -16.44 14.58
N LEU A 263 1.46 -17.15 14.56
CA LEU A 263 0.43 -16.97 13.54
C LEU A 263 -0.12 -15.54 13.51
N VAL A 264 -0.31 -14.91 14.68
CA VAL A 264 -0.73 -13.48 14.74
C VAL A 264 0.34 -12.57 14.13
N LYS A 265 1.62 -12.80 14.42
CA LYS A 265 2.71 -12.02 13.80
C LYS A 265 2.75 -12.19 12.28
N LEU A 266 2.68 -13.44 11.81
CA LEU A 266 2.65 -13.76 10.37
C LEU A 266 1.40 -13.19 9.67
N GLU A 267 0.26 -13.16 10.36
CA GLU A 267 -0.96 -12.53 9.85
C GLU A 267 -0.81 -11.00 9.75
N MET A 268 -0.18 -10.36 10.74
CA MET A 268 0.14 -8.93 10.70
C MET A 268 1.16 -8.58 9.60
N ALA A 269 2.05 -9.52 9.29
CA ALA A 269 3.03 -9.41 8.20
C ALA A 269 2.45 -9.79 6.82
N PHE A 270 1.16 -10.13 6.71
CA PHE A 270 0.49 -10.59 5.49
C PHE A 270 1.09 -11.85 4.86
N LEU A 271 1.80 -12.67 5.64
CA LEU A 271 2.38 -13.94 5.20
C LEU A 271 1.42 -15.12 5.37
N VAL A 272 0.49 -14.99 6.32
CA VAL A 272 -0.53 -15.99 6.63
C VAL A 272 -1.90 -15.33 6.67
N SER A 273 -2.90 -16.03 6.20
CA SER A 273 -4.29 -15.59 6.24
C SER A 273 -5.17 -16.54 7.04
N ARG A 274 -5.98 -15.98 7.93
CA ARG A 274 -7.01 -16.73 8.66
C ARG A 274 -8.24 -16.91 7.77
N ARG A 275 -8.70 -18.15 7.60
CA ARG A 275 -9.85 -18.55 6.80
C ARG A 275 -11.06 -18.88 7.69
N PRO A 276 -12.28 -19.00 7.13
CA PRO A 276 -13.46 -19.44 7.88
C PRO A 276 -13.20 -20.75 8.64
N GLY A 277 -13.80 -20.88 9.81
CA GLY A 277 -13.59 -22.04 10.68
C GLY A 277 -12.28 -22.01 11.47
N GLY A 278 -11.63 -20.84 11.61
CA GLY A 278 -10.39 -20.71 12.42
C GLY A 278 -9.17 -21.38 11.81
N ARG A 279 -9.20 -21.65 10.52
CA ARG A 279 -8.07 -22.24 9.77
C ARG A 279 -7.11 -21.17 9.29
N TYR A 280 -5.86 -21.55 9.04
CA TYR A 280 -4.79 -20.68 8.54
C TYR A 280 -4.20 -21.24 7.26
N ALA A 281 -3.90 -20.38 6.30
CA ALA A 281 -3.23 -20.70 5.04
C ALA A 281 -2.16 -19.66 4.74
N LYS A 282 -1.20 -20.00 3.88
CA LYS A 282 -0.30 -18.97 3.30
C LYS A 282 -1.13 -17.90 2.63
N ALA A 283 -0.73 -16.64 2.79
CA ALA A 283 -1.37 -15.55 2.05
C ALA A 283 -1.13 -15.72 0.55
N VAL A 284 -2.11 -15.34 -0.28
CA VAL A 284 -2.00 -15.38 -1.74
C VAL A 284 -0.88 -14.41 -2.14
N GLY A 285 0.10 -14.88 -2.91
CA GLY A 285 1.27 -14.07 -3.32
C GLY A 285 2.60 -14.47 -2.66
N THR A 286 2.61 -15.43 -1.71
CA THR A 286 3.86 -16.09 -1.31
C THR A 286 4.15 -17.22 -2.29
N ALA A 287 5.02 -16.98 -3.27
CA ALA A 287 5.65 -17.90 -4.23
C ALA A 287 5.02 -19.31 -4.34
N ALA A 288 3.77 -19.41 -4.78
CA ALA A 288 3.15 -20.61 -5.30
C ALA A 288 2.13 -20.17 -6.34
N GLY A 289 2.45 -20.47 -7.59
CA GLY A 289 1.71 -20.01 -8.76
C GLY A 289 0.20 -20.16 -8.65
N LEU A 290 -0.50 -19.20 -9.22
CA LEU A 290 -1.89 -19.40 -9.61
C LEU A 290 -1.95 -20.64 -10.51
N PRO A 291 -2.89 -21.58 -10.28
CA PRO A 291 -3.15 -22.62 -11.26
C PRO A 291 -3.57 -21.95 -12.58
N SER A 292 -2.90 -22.37 -13.65
CA SER A 292 -3.19 -22.01 -15.05
C SER A 292 -4.62 -22.33 -15.42
#